data_891536fef14b411296f86f2b101070b1
#
_entry.id   891536fef14b411296f86f2b101070b1
#
_cell.length_a   1.000
_cell.length_b   1.000
_cell.length_c   1.000
_cell.angle_alpha   90.00
_cell.angle_beta   90.00
_cell.angle_gamma   90.00
#
_symmetry.space_group_name_H-M   'P 1'
#
loop_
_entity.id
_entity.type
_entity.pdbx_description
1 polymer ?
#
loop_
_entity_poly.entity_id
_entity_poly.type
_entity_poly.pdbx_seq_one_letter_code
_entity_poly.pdbx_strand_id
1 'polypeptide(L)'
;RLLVHVTDNDLDEALVRFAARLAAQHDAGLQALHAVEPFSLGAYLSPEAAMTAAEVNQQLVRERSARARERVHRASQAAGRAVDFRVPGGDPLQALMAHTRTSDLALVIAPGARDDDALTPGFASQLVVGTGCPVMFVPKAALEAACGTRILVAWSDTRESARALRDALPLLRRAKAVEVLRFGLERAERP
;
A
#
# COMPACT_ATOMS: atom_id res chain seq x y z
N ARG A 1 8.02 11.16 2.87
CA ARG A 1 8.13 9.79 3.38
C ARG A 1 7.13 8.89 2.68
N LEU A 2 7.58 7.77 2.12
CA LEU A 2 6.72 6.74 1.54
C LEU A 2 6.51 5.59 2.52
N LEU A 3 5.30 5.04 2.56
CA LEU A 3 4.93 3.86 3.33
C LEU A 3 4.59 2.72 2.37
N VAL A 4 5.18 1.55 2.57
CA VAL A 4 4.88 0.34 1.78
C VAL A 4 4.26 -0.71 2.68
N HIS A 5 3.11 -1.23 2.30
CA HIS A 5 2.49 -2.36 2.98
C HIS A 5 3.06 -3.67 2.45
N VAL A 6 3.57 -4.51 3.33
CA VAL A 6 4.17 -5.83 3.05
C VAL A 6 3.37 -6.90 3.78
N THR A 7 3.01 -7.97 3.09
CA THR A 7 2.07 -9.00 3.58
C THR A 7 2.67 -10.40 3.74
N ASP A 8 3.95 -10.60 3.44
CA ASP A 8 4.63 -11.90 3.26
C ASP A 8 4.24 -12.59 1.94
N ASN A 9 3.97 -11.77 0.91
CA ASN A 9 3.68 -12.21 -0.45
C ASN A 9 4.97 -12.19 -1.30
N ASP A 10 5.03 -13.02 -2.35
CA ASP A 10 6.17 -13.05 -3.27
C ASP A 10 6.39 -11.74 -4.05
N LEU A 11 5.36 -10.89 -4.13
CA LEU A 11 5.43 -9.58 -4.76
C LEU A 11 6.04 -8.49 -3.86
N ASP A 12 6.17 -8.73 -2.56
CA ASP A 12 6.63 -7.73 -1.59
C ASP A 12 8.02 -7.17 -1.94
N GLU A 13 8.94 -8.05 -2.34
CA GLU A 13 10.29 -7.63 -2.72
C GLU A 13 10.26 -6.69 -3.94
N ALA A 14 9.45 -7.02 -4.96
CA ALA A 14 9.29 -6.19 -6.14
C ALA A 14 8.59 -4.86 -5.82
N LEU A 15 7.59 -4.87 -4.92
CA LEU A 15 6.91 -3.67 -4.45
C LEU A 15 7.85 -2.74 -3.69
N VAL A 16 8.68 -3.29 -2.81
CA VAL A 16 9.68 -2.50 -2.06
C VAL A 16 10.72 -1.90 -3.01
N ARG A 17 11.20 -2.66 -4.02
CA ARG A 17 12.09 -2.10 -5.07
C ARG A 17 11.42 -0.99 -5.87
N PHE A 18 10.14 -1.16 -6.24
CA PHE A 18 9.36 -0.11 -6.90
C PHE A 18 9.29 1.16 -6.04
N ALA A 19 8.93 1.00 -4.76
CA ALA A 19 8.87 2.11 -3.82
C ALA A 19 10.22 2.78 -3.57
N ALA A 20 11.31 2.01 -3.56
CA ALA A 20 12.66 2.55 -3.42
C ALA A 20 13.07 3.41 -4.62
N ARG A 21 12.71 2.98 -5.86
CA ARG A 21 12.91 3.81 -7.06
C ARG A 21 12.11 5.11 -6.98
N LEU A 22 10.85 5.04 -6.56
CA LEU A 22 10.00 6.22 -6.38
C LEU A 22 10.55 7.15 -5.28
N ALA A 23 10.97 6.59 -4.15
CA ALA A 23 11.58 7.32 -3.06
C ALA A 23 12.87 8.04 -3.49
N ALA A 24 13.71 7.39 -4.31
CA ALA A 24 14.91 8.01 -4.87
C ALA A 24 14.59 9.19 -5.79
N GLN A 25 13.53 9.08 -6.61
CA GLN A 25 13.11 10.16 -7.49
C GLN A 25 12.63 11.40 -6.73
N HIS A 26 12.10 11.23 -5.52
CA HIS A 26 11.49 12.29 -4.71
C HIS A 26 12.30 12.66 -3.46
N ASP A 27 13.51 12.14 -3.32
CA ASP A 27 14.34 12.29 -2.11
C ASP A 27 13.56 12.00 -0.81
N ALA A 28 12.74 10.96 -0.85
CA ALA A 28 11.83 10.61 0.24
C ALA A 28 12.39 9.45 1.08
N GLY A 29 12.15 9.47 2.39
CA GLY A 29 12.38 8.31 3.25
C GLY A 29 11.41 7.17 2.91
N LEU A 30 11.80 5.92 3.15
CA LEU A 30 11.00 4.73 2.87
C LEU A 30 10.81 3.90 4.14
N GLN A 31 9.55 3.61 4.45
CA GLN A 31 9.16 2.70 5.52
C GLN A 31 8.38 1.52 4.94
N ALA A 32 8.73 0.30 5.34
CA ALA A 32 7.97 -0.90 5.06
C ALA A 32 7.24 -1.35 6.31
N LEU A 33 5.93 -1.52 6.21
CA LEU A 33 5.07 -1.93 7.29
C LEU A 33 4.52 -3.32 7.02
N HIS A 34 4.89 -4.30 7.86
CA HIS A 34 4.33 -5.64 7.82
C HIS A 34 3.18 -5.73 8.81
N ALA A 35 1.98 -5.43 8.33
CA ALA A 35 0.74 -5.53 9.10
C ALA A 35 -0.06 -6.73 8.60
N VAL A 36 -0.14 -7.78 9.40
CA VAL A 36 -0.76 -9.07 9.07
C VAL A 36 -1.84 -9.37 10.08
N GLU A 37 -2.97 -9.81 9.57
CA GLU A 37 -4.07 -10.25 10.43
C GLU A 37 -3.66 -11.55 11.15
N PRO A 38 -3.75 -11.60 12.49
CA PRO A 38 -3.64 -12.85 13.22
C PRO A 38 -4.76 -13.79 12.79
N PHE A 39 -4.47 -15.06 12.60
CA PHE A 39 -5.50 -16.04 12.29
C PHE A 39 -6.52 -16.11 13.43
N SER A 40 -7.77 -15.72 13.17
CA SER A 40 -8.83 -15.75 14.17
C SER A 40 -9.44 -17.16 14.22
N LEU A 41 -9.11 -17.89 15.26
CA LEU A 41 -9.82 -19.13 15.60
C LEU A 41 -11.13 -18.76 16.27
N GLY A 42 -12.24 -19.22 15.69
CA GLY A 42 -13.59 -18.87 16.14
C GLY A 42 -13.85 -19.13 17.64
N ALA A 43 -14.82 -18.40 18.17
CA ALA A 43 -15.17 -18.25 19.60
C ALA A 43 -15.65 -19.53 20.32
N TYR A 44 -15.52 -20.71 19.75
CA TYR A 44 -16.07 -21.98 20.26
C TYR A 44 -15.01 -22.97 20.75
N LEU A 45 -13.78 -22.51 21.05
CA LEU A 45 -12.71 -23.38 21.55
C LEU A 45 -12.75 -23.50 23.07
N SER A 46 -12.37 -24.68 23.59
CA SER A 46 -12.07 -24.81 25.02
C SER A 46 -10.90 -23.90 25.41
N PRO A 47 -10.76 -23.50 26.68
CA PRO A 47 -9.65 -22.67 27.13
C PRO A 47 -8.26 -23.22 26.74
N GLU A 48 -8.07 -24.54 26.84
CA GLU A 48 -6.80 -25.20 26.48
C GLU A 48 -6.55 -25.14 24.96
N ALA A 49 -7.60 -25.39 24.17
CA ALA A 49 -7.51 -25.30 22.72
C ALA A 49 -7.24 -23.86 22.26
N ALA A 50 -7.84 -22.87 22.94
CA ALA A 50 -7.60 -21.45 22.67
C ALA A 50 -6.15 -21.04 22.96
N MET A 51 -5.56 -21.54 24.06
CA MET A 51 -4.15 -21.27 24.39
C MET A 51 -3.21 -21.88 23.34
N THR A 52 -3.39 -23.17 22.99
CA THR A 52 -2.59 -23.82 21.95
C THR A 52 -2.70 -23.10 20.61
N ALA A 53 -3.90 -22.69 20.23
CA ALA A 53 -4.15 -21.95 19.03
C ALA A 53 -3.49 -20.56 19.02
N ALA A 54 -3.46 -19.88 20.16
CA ALA A 54 -2.77 -18.59 20.32
C ALA A 54 -1.25 -18.75 20.17
N GLU A 55 -0.67 -19.82 20.70
CA GLU A 55 0.77 -20.11 20.56
C GLU A 55 1.14 -20.41 19.11
N VAL A 56 0.36 -21.26 18.43
CA VAL A 56 0.55 -21.57 17.01
C VAL A 56 0.43 -20.31 16.15
N ASN A 57 -0.58 -19.48 16.42
CA ASN A 57 -0.78 -18.23 15.70
C ASN A 57 0.40 -17.26 15.92
N GLN A 58 0.89 -17.14 17.17
CA GLN A 58 2.04 -16.30 17.48
C GLN A 58 3.30 -16.77 16.75
N GLN A 59 3.51 -18.10 16.68
CA GLN A 59 4.64 -18.67 15.95
C GLN A 59 4.52 -18.38 14.44
N LEU A 60 3.34 -18.57 13.85
CA LEU A 60 3.09 -18.27 12.45
C LEU A 60 3.33 -16.79 12.11
N VAL A 61 2.87 -15.87 12.96
CA VAL A 61 3.11 -14.42 12.80
C VAL A 61 4.60 -14.11 12.85
N ARG A 62 5.36 -14.73 13.77
CA ARG A 62 6.82 -14.56 13.86
C ARG A 62 7.51 -15.01 12.57
N GLU A 63 7.16 -16.19 12.05
CA GLU A 63 7.74 -16.75 10.83
C GLU A 63 7.42 -15.89 9.61
N ARG A 64 6.16 -15.46 9.44
CA ARG A 64 5.75 -14.54 8.36
C ARG A 64 6.52 -13.22 8.44
N SER A 65 6.63 -12.65 9.64
CA SER A 65 7.38 -11.40 9.85
C SER A 65 8.88 -11.55 9.56
N ALA A 66 9.46 -12.71 9.87
CA ALA A 66 10.86 -12.98 9.54
C ALA A 66 11.08 -13.07 8.02
N ARG A 67 10.19 -13.77 7.29
CA ARG A 67 10.25 -13.84 5.82
C ARG A 67 10.05 -12.47 5.16
N ALA A 68 9.07 -11.69 5.64
CA ALA A 68 8.83 -10.35 5.15
C ALA A 68 10.04 -9.44 5.38
N ARG A 69 10.67 -9.51 6.56
CA ARG A 69 11.90 -8.77 6.88
C ARG A 69 13.02 -9.11 5.93
N GLU A 70 13.22 -10.39 5.63
CA GLU A 70 14.27 -10.84 4.72
C GLU A 70 14.04 -10.33 3.29
N ARG A 71 12.79 -10.37 2.79
CA ARG A 71 12.44 -9.79 1.48
C ARG A 71 12.70 -8.29 1.41
N VAL A 72 12.30 -7.56 2.45
CA VAL A 72 12.55 -6.11 2.55
C VAL A 72 14.05 -5.83 2.59
N HIS A 73 14.81 -6.62 3.32
CA HIS A 73 16.28 -6.48 3.42
C HIS A 73 16.94 -6.68 2.06
N ARG A 74 16.59 -7.75 1.32
CA ARG A 74 17.11 -7.98 -0.04
C ARG A 74 16.74 -6.84 -0.98
N ALA A 75 15.49 -6.37 -0.95
CA ALA A 75 15.06 -5.24 -1.76
C ALA A 75 15.81 -3.95 -1.43
N SER A 76 16.05 -3.69 -0.15
CA SER A 76 16.83 -2.55 0.37
C SER A 76 18.27 -2.59 -0.15
N GLN A 77 18.94 -3.74 -0.05
CA GLN A 77 20.30 -3.94 -0.57
C GLN A 77 20.36 -3.75 -2.08
N ALA A 78 19.45 -4.39 -2.82
CA ALA A 78 19.41 -4.28 -4.28
C ALA A 78 19.16 -2.85 -4.77
N ALA A 79 18.40 -2.07 -4.02
CA ALA A 79 18.11 -0.66 -4.30
C ALA A 79 19.19 0.31 -3.79
N GLY A 80 20.15 -0.15 -2.98
CA GLY A 80 21.14 0.70 -2.32
C GLY A 80 20.52 1.76 -1.40
N ARG A 81 19.35 1.47 -0.82
CA ARG A 81 18.57 2.44 -0.04
C ARG A 81 18.04 1.83 1.25
N ALA A 82 18.23 2.57 2.35
CA ALA A 82 17.72 2.15 3.65
C ALA A 82 16.18 2.14 3.67
N VAL A 83 15.61 1.07 4.24
CA VAL A 83 14.18 0.89 4.45
C VAL A 83 13.93 0.64 5.93
N ASP A 84 13.11 1.49 6.57
CA ASP A 84 12.69 1.31 7.96
C ASP A 84 11.59 0.25 8.03
N PHE A 85 11.94 -0.96 8.46
CA PHE A 85 10.99 -2.08 8.56
C PHE A 85 10.31 -2.12 9.92
N ARG A 86 8.99 -2.15 9.94
CA ARG A 86 8.16 -2.20 11.15
C ARG A 86 7.14 -3.33 11.10
N VAL A 87 6.91 -3.94 12.26
CA VAL A 87 5.87 -4.94 12.49
C VAL A 87 5.00 -4.42 13.64
N PRO A 88 3.92 -3.69 13.36
CA PRO A 88 3.01 -3.24 14.39
C PRO A 88 2.21 -4.41 14.93
N GLY A 89 1.81 -4.31 16.20
CA GLY A 89 0.82 -5.21 16.78
C GLY A 89 -0.61 -4.72 16.54
N GLY A 90 -1.59 -5.61 16.80
CA GLY A 90 -3.01 -5.29 16.74
C GLY A 90 -3.64 -5.49 15.34
N ASP A 91 -4.75 -4.82 15.10
CA ASP A 91 -5.47 -4.88 13.83
C ASP A 91 -4.65 -4.29 12.68
N PRO A 92 -4.43 -5.01 11.58
CA PRO A 92 -3.55 -4.58 10.49
C PRO A 92 -4.02 -3.32 9.80
N LEU A 93 -5.33 -3.16 9.60
CA LEU A 93 -5.90 -1.99 8.94
C LEU A 93 -5.71 -0.74 9.81
N GLN A 94 -6.00 -0.85 11.11
CA GLN A 94 -5.81 0.25 12.06
C GLN A 94 -4.33 0.62 12.18
N ALA A 95 -3.44 -0.35 12.23
CA ALA A 95 -2.01 -0.13 12.26
C ALA A 95 -1.53 0.60 10.99
N LEU A 96 -1.97 0.14 9.81
CA LEU A 96 -1.65 0.79 8.54
C LEU A 96 -2.17 2.23 8.49
N MET A 97 -3.44 2.46 8.85
CA MET A 97 -4.03 3.80 8.94
C MET A 97 -3.26 4.73 9.89
N ALA A 98 -2.81 4.23 11.04
CA ALA A 98 -2.03 5.02 11.97
C ALA A 98 -0.70 5.49 11.36
N HIS A 99 0.00 4.62 10.65
CA HIS A 99 1.27 4.94 10.00
C HIS A 99 1.11 5.85 8.76
N THR A 100 -0.03 5.81 8.07
CA THR A 100 -0.31 6.72 6.95
C THR A 100 -0.44 8.18 7.37
N ARG A 101 -0.82 8.46 8.62
CA ARG A 101 -0.94 9.85 9.14
C ARG A 101 0.39 10.60 9.19
N THR A 102 1.51 9.90 9.14
CA THR A 102 2.87 10.47 9.15
C THR A 102 3.62 10.19 7.84
N SER A 103 2.89 9.81 6.81
CA SER A 103 3.43 9.49 5.49
C SER A 103 2.78 10.38 4.42
N ASP A 104 3.50 10.62 3.33
CA ASP A 104 3.02 11.43 2.20
C ASP A 104 2.32 10.59 1.13
N LEU A 105 2.61 9.28 1.09
CA LEU A 105 2.02 8.33 0.15
C LEU A 105 2.14 6.92 0.71
N ALA A 106 1.04 6.16 0.67
CA ALA A 106 1.04 4.72 0.95
C ALA A 106 1.00 3.92 -0.35
N LEU A 107 1.85 2.88 -0.44
CA LEU A 107 1.92 1.96 -1.57
C LEU A 107 1.44 0.58 -1.12
N VAL A 108 0.51 0.03 -1.86
CA VAL A 108 -0.03 -1.32 -1.65
C VAL A 108 -0.13 -2.05 -2.99
N ILE A 109 -0.03 -3.38 -2.99
CA ILE A 109 -0.33 -4.17 -4.19
C ILE A 109 -1.80 -3.98 -4.55
N ALA A 110 -2.07 -3.72 -5.81
CA ALA A 110 -3.45 -3.67 -6.31
C ALA A 110 -4.08 -5.07 -6.19
N PRO A 111 -5.31 -5.19 -5.64
CA PRO A 111 -6.00 -6.46 -5.59
C PRO A 111 -6.21 -7.00 -7.01
N GLY A 112 -5.82 -8.25 -7.25
CA GLY A 112 -6.07 -8.96 -8.49
C GLY A 112 -7.51 -9.46 -8.55
N ALA A 113 -8.03 -9.69 -9.76
CA ALA A 113 -9.38 -10.22 -9.95
C ALA A 113 -9.55 -11.69 -9.47
N ARG A 114 -8.45 -12.38 -9.10
CA ARG A 114 -8.39 -13.81 -8.76
C ARG A 114 -7.43 -14.16 -7.61
N ASP A 115 -6.83 -13.17 -6.94
CA ASP A 115 -5.85 -13.47 -5.90
C ASP A 115 -6.56 -13.68 -4.56
N ASP A 116 -6.59 -14.93 -4.09
CA ASP A 116 -7.03 -15.32 -2.74
C ASP A 116 -6.15 -14.69 -1.63
N ASP A 117 -4.97 -14.20 -1.99
CA ASP A 117 -4.04 -13.45 -1.12
C ASP A 117 -4.33 -11.94 -1.06
N ALA A 118 -5.33 -11.48 -1.80
CA ALA A 118 -5.73 -10.09 -1.75
C ALA A 118 -6.35 -9.77 -0.39
N LEU A 119 -5.96 -8.65 0.12
CA LEU A 119 -6.60 -7.91 1.20
C LEU A 119 -8.11 -8.23 1.26
N THR A 120 -8.63 -8.55 2.42
CA THR A 120 -10.05 -8.88 2.66
C THR A 120 -10.97 -7.98 1.83
N PRO A 121 -12.06 -8.51 1.27
CA PRO A 121 -13.03 -7.68 0.56
C PRO A 121 -13.40 -6.44 1.37
N GLY A 122 -13.23 -5.27 0.78
CA GLY A 122 -13.43 -3.99 1.47
C GLY A 122 -12.18 -3.37 2.11
N PHE A 123 -11.06 -4.08 2.27
CA PHE A 123 -9.83 -3.51 2.82
C PHE A 123 -9.35 -2.29 2.01
N ALA A 124 -9.29 -2.41 0.69
CA ALA A 124 -8.87 -1.31 -0.18
C ALA A 124 -9.76 -0.07 -0.01
N SER A 125 -11.07 -0.26 0.05
CA SER A 125 -12.04 0.84 0.26
C SER A 125 -11.90 1.45 1.65
N GLN A 126 -11.79 0.64 2.69
CA GLN A 126 -11.59 1.10 4.05
C GLN A 126 -10.26 1.85 4.20
N LEU A 127 -9.19 1.34 3.57
CA LEU A 127 -7.90 2.00 3.55
C LEU A 127 -7.99 3.39 2.92
N VAL A 128 -8.56 3.51 1.71
CA VAL A 128 -8.69 4.79 1.00
C VAL A 128 -9.50 5.81 1.80
N VAL A 129 -10.57 5.37 2.46
CA VAL A 129 -11.44 6.27 3.25
C VAL A 129 -10.79 6.64 4.59
N GLY A 130 -10.04 5.70 5.21
CA GLY A 130 -9.52 5.86 6.56
C GLY A 130 -8.11 6.42 6.65
N THR A 131 -7.36 6.50 5.53
CA THR A 131 -5.98 7.01 5.54
C THR A 131 -5.88 8.52 5.66
N GLY A 132 -4.77 8.99 6.22
CA GLY A 132 -4.40 10.41 6.25
C GLY A 132 -3.63 10.89 5.01
N CYS A 133 -3.20 9.99 4.12
CA CYS A 133 -2.44 10.30 2.91
C CYS A 133 -3.02 9.57 1.69
N PRO A 134 -2.65 9.97 0.45
CA PRO A 134 -3.05 9.25 -0.76
C PRO A 134 -2.52 7.82 -0.76
N VAL A 135 -3.27 6.92 -1.41
CA VAL A 135 -2.90 5.51 -1.56
C VAL A 135 -2.65 5.20 -3.04
N MET A 136 -1.49 4.62 -3.31
CA MET A 136 -1.13 4.12 -4.64
C MET A 136 -1.29 2.60 -4.68
N PHE A 137 -2.24 2.12 -5.46
CA PHE A 137 -2.40 0.72 -5.77
C PHE A 137 -1.49 0.36 -6.95
N VAL A 138 -0.51 -0.51 -6.71
CA VAL A 138 0.48 -0.90 -7.71
C VAL A 138 0.11 -2.25 -8.30
N PRO A 139 -0.30 -2.32 -9.58
CA PRO A 139 -0.59 -3.59 -10.24
C PRO A 139 0.69 -4.43 -10.37
N LYS A 140 0.56 -5.75 -10.29
CA LYS A 140 1.67 -6.70 -10.49
C LYS A 140 2.47 -6.41 -11.76
N ALA A 141 1.79 -6.15 -12.86
CA ALA A 141 2.43 -5.85 -14.15
C ALA A 141 3.24 -4.54 -14.16
N ALA A 142 3.01 -3.64 -13.20
CA ALA A 142 3.68 -2.35 -13.13
C ALA A 142 4.90 -2.33 -12.18
N LEU A 143 5.15 -3.40 -11.42
CA LEU A 143 6.19 -3.44 -10.39
C LEU A 143 7.60 -3.15 -10.92
N GLU A 144 7.91 -3.57 -12.15
CA GLU A 144 9.19 -3.32 -12.79
C GLU A 144 9.19 -2.10 -13.74
N ALA A 145 8.02 -1.48 -13.93
CA ALA A 145 7.87 -0.35 -14.83
C ALA A 145 8.34 0.97 -14.21
N ALA A 146 8.65 1.95 -15.06
CA ALA A 146 8.85 3.33 -14.63
C ALA A 146 7.49 3.96 -14.27
N CYS A 147 7.43 4.60 -13.10
CA CYS A 147 6.23 5.25 -12.60
C CYS A 147 6.22 6.75 -12.95
N GLY A 148 5.04 7.27 -13.26
CA GLY A 148 4.79 8.70 -13.33
C GLY A 148 5.30 9.42 -14.59
N THR A 149 5.71 8.68 -15.64
CA THR A 149 6.16 9.30 -16.89
C THR A 149 5.00 9.93 -17.67
N ARG A 150 3.87 9.23 -17.75
CA ARG A 150 2.60 9.72 -18.32
C ARG A 150 1.51 9.48 -17.28
N ILE A 151 0.74 10.50 -16.99
CA ILE A 151 -0.29 10.45 -15.94
C ILE A 151 -1.63 10.86 -16.54
N LEU A 152 -2.63 10.02 -16.32
CA LEU A 152 -4.02 10.33 -16.61
C LEU A 152 -4.71 10.75 -15.29
N VAL A 153 -5.29 11.91 -15.28
CA VAL A 153 -6.10 12.43 -14.17
C VAL A 153 -7.57 12.24 -14.51
N ALA A 154 -8.25 11.36 -13.78
CA ALA A 154 -9.70 11.26 -13.84
C ALA A 154 -10.30 12.35 -12.95
N TRP A 155 -10.90 13.36 -13.57
CA TRP A 155 -11.42 14.55 -12.88
C TRP A 155 -12.94 14.48 -12.70
N SER A 156 -13.40 14.83 -11.51
CA SER A 156 -14.79 15.18 -11.21
C SER A 156 -14.82 16.47 -10.40
N ASP A 157 -15.90 17.24 -10.49
CA ASP A 157 -16.05 18.51 -9.77
C ASP A 157 -16.41 18.27 -8.29
N THR A 158 -15.54 17.54 -7.57
CA THR A 158 -15.69 17.23 -6.15
C THR A 158 -14.47 17.69 -5.36
N ARG A 159 -14.64 17.92 -4.07
CA ARG A 159 -13.53 18.26 -3.18
C ARG A 159 -12.52 17.12 -3.07
N GLU A 160 -12.97 15.87 -3.17
CA GLU A 160 -12.14 14.66 -3.14
C GLU A 160 -11.22 14.63 -4.35
N SER A 161 -11.73 14.93 -5.54
CA SER A 161 -10.95 15.02 -6.78
C SER A 161 -9.93 16.16 -6.71
N ALA A 162 -10.33 17.32 -6.19
CA ALA A 162 -9.42 18.45 -5.98
C ALA A 162 -8.31 18.14 -4.98
N ARG A 163 -8.63 17.40 -3.90
CA ARG A 163 -7.65 16.93 -2.92
C ARG A 163 -6.70 15.92 -3.54
N ALA A 164 -7.23 14.91 -4.23
CA ALA A 164 -6.41 13.89 -4.90
C ALA A 164 -5.43 14.50 -5.91
N LEU A 165 -5.89 15.50 -6.69
CA LEU A 165 -5.03 16.23 -7.62
C LEU A 165 -3.90 16.99 -6.89
N ARG A 166 -4.22 17.63 -5.77
CA ARG A 166 -3.22 18.36 -4.96
C ARG A 166 -2.20 17.41 -4.39
N ASP A 167 -2.64 16.28 -3.84
CA ASP A 167 -1.78 15.27 -3.24
C ASP A 167 -0.89 14.59 -4.31
N ALA A 168 -1.35 14.50 -5.56
CA ALA A 168 -0.60 13.98 -6.69
C ALA A 168 0.41 14.99 -7.30
N LEU A 169 0.41 16.26 -6.89
CA LEU A 169 1.29 17.29 -7.48
C LEU A 169 2.77 16.91 -7.55
N PRO A 170 3.39 16.25 -6.54
CA PRO A 170 4.79 15.84 -6.64
C PRO A 170 5.04 14.89 -7.83
N LEU A 171 4.11 13.99 -8.13
CA LEU A 171 4.18 13.09 -9.28
C LEU A 171 3.90 13.83 -10.60
N LEU A 172 2.85 14.66 -10.62
CA LEU A 172 2.43 15.41 -11.81
C LEU A 172 3.53 16.37 -12.31
N ARG A 173 4.23 17.03 -11.41
CA ARG A 173 5.33 17.97 -11.77
C ARG A 173 6.52 17.28 -12.44
N ARG A 174 6.70 15.99 -12.27
CA ARG A 174 7.79 15.21 -12.85
C ARG A 174 7.36 14.44 -14.10
N ALA A 175 6.07 14.39 -14.38
CA ALA A 175 5.54 13.70 -15.54
C ALA A 175 5.96 14.40 -16.84
N LYS A 176 6.24 13.62 -17.88
CA LYS A 176 6.48 14.12 -19.24
C LYS A 176 5.19 14.57 -19.93
N ALA A 177 4.07 13.94 -19.55
CA ALA A 177 2.75 14.29 -20.05
C ALA A 177 1.69 14.04 -18.96
N VAL A 178 0.76 14.95 -18.85
CA VAL A 178 -0.42 14.85 -17.99
C VAL A 178 -1.65 15.10 -18.84
N GLU A 179 -2.56 14.13 -18.83
CA GLU A 179 -3.85 14.24 -19.51
C GLU A 179 -4.95 14.30 -18.45
N VAL A 180 -5.95 15.16 -18.65
CA VAL A 180 -7.09 15.28 -17.74
C VAL A 180 -8.34 14.77 -18.46
N LEU A 181 -8.99 13.76 -17.91
CA LEU A 181 -10.21 13.20 -18.42
C LEU A 181 -11.37 13.54 -17.47
N ARG A 182 -12.43 14.12 -18.02
CA ARG A 182 -13.67 14.40 -17.30
C ARG A 182 -14.81 13.60 -17.90
N PHE A 183 -15.53 12.84 -17.07
CA PHE A 183 -16.74 12.10 -17.46
C PHE A 183 -18.00 12.88 -17.09
N GLY A 184 -19.07 12.72 -17.87
CA GLY A 184 -20.41 13.23 -17.50
C GLY A 184 -20.68 14.70 -17.82
N LEU A 185 -19.89 15.31 -18.70
CA LEU A 185 -20.35 16.53 -19.36
C LEU A 185 -21.37 16.16 -20.43
N GLU A 186 -22.65 16.32 -20.15
CA GLU A 186 -23.59 16.69 -21.21
C GLU A 186 -22.96 17.89 -21.93
N ARG A 187 -22.93 17.84 -23.26
CA ARG A 187 -22.50 18.98 -24.08
C ARG A 187 -23.31 20.20 -23.61
N ALA A 188 -22.74 20.99 -22.73
CA ALA A 188 -23.26 22.34 -22.55
C ALA A 188 -23.14 22.98 -23.94
N GLU A 189 -24.27 23.30 -24.54
CA GLU A 189 -24.35 24.10 -25.74
C GLU A 189 -23.48 25.34 -25.49
N ARG A 190 -22.44 25.51 -26.29
CA ARG A 190 -21.66 26.76 -26.25
C ARG A 190 -22.61 27.87 -26.66
N PRO A 191 -22.72 28.96 -25.89
CA PRO A 191 -23.41 30.15 -26.33
C PRO A 191 -22.81 30.74 -27.62
#